data_3477d1f8df27637699402cc8ccbda929
#
_entry.id   3477d1f8df27637699402cc8ccbda929
#
_cell.length_a   1.000
_cell.length_b   1.000
_cell.length_c   1.000
_cell.angle_alpha   90.00
_cell.angle_beta   90.00
_cell.angle_gamma   90.00
#
_symmetry.space_group_name_H-M   'P 1'
#
loop_
_entity.id
_entity.type
_entity.pdbx_description
1 polymer ?
#
loop_
_entity_poly.entity_id
_entity_poly.type
_entity_poly.pdbx_seq_one_letter_code
_entity_poly.pdbx_strand_id
1 'polypeptide(L)'
;MIMDQRKSLIATAVFGLVMTMALPACVVVPDQGHYAGGVVMVAPPAPRVEVAGPAPYAGYVWVGGYWNWVGGRHVWVAGRWAPGRHGYHWVDHAWVRAGDGWRMRPGHWERG
;
A
#
# COMPACT_ATOMS: atom_id res chain seq x y z
N MET A 1 55.02 48.34 -29.71
CA MET A 1 54.68 47.89 -29.54
C MET A 1 53.86 47.28 -29.04
N ILE A 2 53.20 46.94 -28.91
CA ILE A 2 52.46 46.45 -28.45
C ILE A 2 51.79 45.75 -28.04
N MET A 3 51.30 45.41 -27.85
CA MET A 3 50.70 44.70 -27.37
C MET A 3 49.89 44.22 -26.98
N ASP A 4 49.41 43.95 -26.88
CA ASP A 4 48.72 43.43 -26.52
C ASP A 4 47.99 42.89 -26.02
N GLN A 5 47.56 42.86 -25.85
CA GLN A 5 46.92 42.38 -25.36
C GLN A 5 46.14 41.68 -25.18
N ARG A 6 45.88 41.36 -25.45
CA ARG A 6 45.33 40.68 -25.41
C ARG A 6 44.95 40.04 -24.71
N LYS A 7 44.77 39.88 -24.24
CA LYS A 7 44.57 39.36 -23.48
C LYS A 7 43.64 39.02 -23.11
N SER A 8 43.11 38.76 -23.17
CA SER A 8 42.33 38.39 -22.78
C SER A 8 41.68 37.87 -22.54
N LEU A 9 41.30 37.72 -22.48
CA LEU A 9 40.67 37.30 -22.27
C LEU A 9 40.07 36.48 -22.03
N ILE A 10 39.89 35.94 -21.73
CA ILE A 10 39.64 34.98 -21.47
C ILE A 10 38.83 34.68 -20.65
N ALA A 11 38.30 35.09 -20.64
CA ALA A 11 37.35 34.95 -19.96
C ALA A 11 36.66 33.79 -19.88
N THR A 12 36.92 33.16 -19.57
CA THR A 12 36.56 32.20 -19.31
C THR A 12 35.49 31.93 -18.66
N ALA A 13 34.69 32.05 -19.12
CA ALA A 13 33.58 31.75 -18.69
C ALA A 13 33.35 30.50 -18.22
N VAL A 14 33.42 30.47 -17.23
CA VAL A 14 33.21 29.42 -16.71
C VAL A 14 31.87 29.16 -16.44
N PHE A 15 31.31 28.55 -16.96
CA PHE A 15 30.22 28.12 -16.75
C PHE A 15 30.08 27.23 -15.93
N GLY A 16 29.87 27.47 -14.96
CA GLY A 16 29.34 26.72 -14.01
C GLY A 16 28.25 25.91 -14.48
N LEU A 17 28.48 24.85 -14.84
CA LEU A 17 27.55 23.96 -15.06
C LEU A 17 26.87 23.67 -13.82
N VAL A 18 25.88 24.30 -13.54
CA VAL A 18 25.03 23.98 -12.50
C VAL A 18 24.29 22.75 -12.92
N MET A 19 24.85 21.72 -12.57
CA MET A 19 24.15 20.54 -12.66
C MET A 19 23.14 20.56 -11.59
N THR A 20 22.01 21.03 -11.90
CA THR A 20 20.90 20.80 -11.07
C THR A 20 20.58 19.33 -11.21
N MET A 21 21.11 18.61 -10.32
CA MET A 21 20.65 17.27 -10.19
C MET A 21 19.25 17.35 -9.72
N ALA A 22 18.38 17.19 -10.64
CA ALA A 22 17.02 16.91 -10.30
C ALA A 22 17.03 15.54 -9.66
N LEU A 23 17.15 15.52 -8.39
CA LEU A 23 16.89 14.31 -7.67
C LEU A 23 15.47 13.91 -7.94
N PRO A 24 15.25 12.74 -8.49
CA PRO A 24 13.89 12.28 -8.56
C PRO A 24 13.42 12.18 -7.12
N ALA A 25 12.61 13.10 -6.77
CA ALA A 25 11.91 12.97 -5.52
C ALA A 25 11.03 11.76 -5.70
N CYS A 26 11.44 10.68 -5.12
CA CYS A 26 10.54 9.58 -4.95
C CYS A 26 9.48 10.08 -4.00
N VAL A 27 8.45 10.61 -4.55
CA VAL A 27 7.28 10.89 -3.76
C VAL A 27 6.73 9.54 -3.38
N VAL A 28 7.04 9.14 -2.20
CA VAL A 28 6.34 8.02 -1.62
C VAL A 28 4.95 8.53 -1.37
N VAL A 29 4.08 8.30 -2.32
CA VAL A 29 2.66 8.50 -2.08
C VAL A 29 2.30 7.47 -1.04
N PRO A 30 1.87 7.89 0.15
CA PRO A 30 1.40 6.93 1.12
C PRO A 30 0.28 6.16 0.46
N ASP A 31 0.47 4.88 0.39
CA ASP A 31 -0.49 3.99 -0.20
C ASP A 31 -1.71 3.97 0.70
N GLN A 32 -2.65 4.85 0.39
CA GLN A 32 -3.84 4.97 1.21
C GLN A 32 -4.75 3.82 0.89
N GLY A 33 -4.61 2.75 1.58
CA GLY A 33 -5.57 1.69 1.44
C GLY A 33 -4.97 0.31 1.35
N HIS A 34 -3.69 0.19 1.38
CA HIS A 34 -3.08 -1.12 1.35
C HIS A 34 -2.23 -1.34 2.59
N TYR A 35 -2.56 -2.40 3.29
CA TYR A 35 -1.76 -2.85 4.42
C TYR A 35 -0.42 -3.38 3.88
N ALA A 36 0.66 -2.84 4.39
CA ALA A 36 1.99 -3.15 3.86
C ALA A 36 2.61 -4.41 4.44
N GLY A 37 1.89 -5.17 5.23
CA GLY A 37 2.39 -6.46 5.73
C GLY A 37 3.22 -6.39 6.99
N GLY A 38 3.35 -5.25 7.63
CA GLY A 38 4.11 -5.10 8.85
C GLY A 38 3.34 -5.50 10.10
N VAL A 39 4.00 -5.42 11.23
CA VAL A 39 3.37 -5.66 12.53
C VAL A 39 2.72 -4.38 13.02
N VAL A 40 1.46 -4.50 13.44
CA VAL A 40 0.69 -3.39 13.97
C VAL A 40 0.61 -3.54 15.48
N MET A 41 0.95 -2.49 16.21
CA MET A 41 0.98 -2.55 17.68
C MET A 41 -0.36 -2.25 18.31
N VAL A 42 -1.35 -1.83 17.52
CA VAL A 42 -2.69 -1.55 18.03
C VAL A 42 -3.56 -2.77 17.77
N ALA A 43 -4.12 -3.32 18.84
CA ALA A 43 -4.98 -4.50 18.71
C ALA A 43 -6.20 -4.18 17.86
N PRO A 44 -6.58 -5.06 16.94
CA PRO A 44 -7.79 -4.85 16.16
C PRO A 44 -9.02 -4.94 17.07
N PRO A 45 -10.05 -4.15 16.79
CA PRO A 45 -11.31 -4.29 17.50
C PRO A 45 -11.96 -5.64 17.17
N ALA A 46 -12.94 -6.01 17.95
CA ALA A 46 -13.70 -7.23 17.63
C ALA A 46 -14.35 -7.08 16.24
N PRO A 47 -14.40 -8.14 15.47
CA PRO A 47 -15.05 -8.09 14.16
C PRO A 47 -16.50 -7.66 14.29
N ARG A 48 -16.95 -6.87 13.34
CA ARG A 48 -18.36 -6.49 13.29
C ARG A 48 -19.20 -7.65 12.81
N VAL A 49 -20.36 -7.78 13.40
CA VAL A 49 -21.33 -8.77 12.95
C VAL A 49 -22.10 -8.18 11.79
N GLU A 50 -22.03 -8.86 10.64
CA GLU A 50 -22.73 -8.43 9.45
C GLU A 50 -23.72 -9.50 9.03
N VAL A 51 -24.87 -9.07 8.53
CA VAL A 51 -25.85 -9.99 7.97
C VAL A 51 -25.65 -10.02 6.47
N ALA A 52 -25.23 -11.16 5.95
CA ALA A 52 -24.91 -11.27 4.54
C ALA A 52 -26.13 -11.13 3.62
N GLY A 53 -27.29 -11.48 4.11
CA GLY A 53 -28.46 -11.54 3.27
C GLY A 53 -28.37 -12.68 2.26
N PRO A 54 -29.32 -12.80 1.32
CA PRO A 54 -29.30 -13.86 0.35
C PRO A 54 -28.26 -13.60 -0.72
N ALA A 55 -27.64 -14.69 -1.22
CA ALA A 55 -26.70 -14.57 -2.32
C ALA A 55 -27.40 -14.04 -3.57
N PRO A 56 -26.80 -13.09 -4.28
CA PRO A 56 -27.42 -12.52 -5.48
C PRO A 56 -27.44 -13.49 -6.66
N TYR A 57 -26.50 -14.41 -6.70
CA TYR A 57 -26.42 -15.42 -7.74
C TYR A 57 -25.96 -16.73 -7.16
N ALA A 58 -26.35 -17.84 -7.82
CA ALA A 58 -25.88 -19.16 -7.42
C ALA A 58 -24.38 -19.24 -7.57
N GLY A 59 -23.74 -19.91 -6.64
CA GLY A 59 -22.28 -20.07 -6.68
C GLY A 59 -21.49 -18.91 -6.11
N TYR A 60 -22.14 -17.84 -5.67
CA TYR A 60 -21.44 -16.75 -4.99
C TYR A 60 -21.14 -17.16 -3.55
N VAL A 61 -20.05 -16.66 -3.04
CA VAL A 61 -19.63 -16.88 -1.66
C VAL A 61 -19.55 -15.55 -0.92
N TRP A 62 -19.77 -15.62 0.37
CA TRP A 62 -19.66 -14.43 1.21
C TRP A 62 -18.21 -14.22 1.59
N VAL A 63 -17.68 -13.05 1.24
CA VAL A 63 -16.36 -12.59 1.69
C VAL A 63 -16.61 -11.71 2.90
N GLY A 64 -16.24 -12.21 4.06
CA GLY A 64 -16.50 -11.49 5.31
C GLY A 64 -15.76 -10.18 5.39
N GLY A 65 -16.35 -9.24 6.10
CA GLY A 65 -15.69 -7.98 6.36
C GLY A 65 -14.49 -8.15 7.31
N TYR A 66 -13.67 -7.15 7.37
CA TYR A 66 -12.48 -7.21 8.21
C TYR A 66 -11.97 -5.81 8.54
N TRP A 67 -11.14 -5.72 9.56
CA TRP A 67 -10.48 -4.48 9.88
C TRP A 67 -9.23 -4.34 9.03
N ASN A 68 -9.15 -3.26 8.25
CA ASN A 68 -7.96 -2.94 7.49
C ASN A 68 -7.17 -1.86 8.24
N TRP A 69 -5.86 -1.89 8.12
CA TRP A 69 -5.01 -0.90 8.76
C TRP A 69 -4.68 0.19 7.76
N VAL A 70 -5.21 1.38 7.98
CA VAL A 70 -5.08 2.51 7.06
C VAL A 70 -4.81 3.77 7.85
N GLY A 71 -3.76 4.48 7.51
CA GLY A 71 -3.49 5.78 8.14
C GLY A 71 -3.32 5.71 9.65
N GLY A 72 -2.73 4.64 10.16
CA GLY A 72 -2.48 4.48 11.59
C GLY A 72 -3.70 4.07 12.41
N ARG A 73 -4.71 3.53 11.78
CA ARG A 73 -5.92 3.09 12.49
C ARG A 73 -6.59 1.93 11.79
N HIS A 74 -7.40 1.20 12.52
CA HIS A 74 -8.22 0.15 11.95
C HIS A 74 -9.47 0.76 11.33
N VAL A 75 -9.76 0.39 10.08
CA VAL A 75 -10.92 0.83 9.33
C VAL A 75 -11.67 -0.38 8.85
N TRP A 76 -12.97 -0.44 9.11
CA TRP A 76 -13.76 -1.59 8.72
C TRP A 76 -14.01 -1.62 7.22
N VAL A 77 -13.74 -2.77 6.61
CA VAL A 77 -14.08 -3.07 5.22
C VAL A 77 -15.27 -4.00 5.25
N ALA A 78 -16.38 -3.57 4.68
CA ALA A 78 -17.60 -4.35 4.71
C ALA A 78 -17.47 -5.64 3.90
N GLY A 79 -18.13 -6.67 4.37
CA GLY A 79 -18.21 -7.92 3.63
C GLY A 79 -19.00 -7.75 2.34
N ARG A 80 -18.86 -8.70 1.45
CA ARG A 80 -19.52 -8.66 0.15
C ARG A 80 -19.69 -10.06 -0.43
N TRP A 81 -20.63 -10.18 -1.32
CA TRP A 81 -20.77 -11.38 -2.13
C TRP A 81 -19.78 -11.32 -3.30
N ALA A 82 -19.15 -12.43 -3.60
CA ALA A 82 -18.22 -12.54 -4.70
C ALA A 82 -18.40 -13.86 -5.42
N PRO A 83 -18.08 -13.92 -6.70
CA PRO A 83 -18.14 -15.18 -7.44
C PRO A 83 -17.27 -16.22 -6.76
N GLY A 84 -17.82 -17.42 -6.60
CA GLY A 84 -17.07 -18.54 -6.05
C GLY A 84 -16.03 -19.04 -7.04
N ARG A 85 -15.15 -19.89 -6.55
CA ARG A 85 -14.09 -20.48 -7.34
C ARG A 85 -14.21 -21.98 -7.24
N HIS A 86 -14.47 -22.64 -8.35
CA HIS A 86 -14.72 -24.07 -8.35
C HIS A 86 -13.56 -24.84 -7.75
N GLY A 87 -13.88 -25.72 -6.80
CA GLY A 87 -12.86 -26.50 -6.11
C GLY A 87 -12.11 -25.76 -5.02
N TYR A 88 -12.53 -24.53 -4.70
CA TYR A 88 -11.90 -23.72 -3.66
C TYR A 88 -12.94 -23.15 -2.72
N HIS A 89 -12.50 -22.80 -1.52
CA HIS A 89 -13.32 -22.06 -0.58
C HIS A 89 -12.57 -20.81 -0.14
N TRP A 90 -13.32 -19.80 0.26
CA TRP A 90 -12.75 -18.54 0.71
C TRP A 90 -12.39 -18.62 2.18
N VAL A 91 -11.18 -18.15 2.52
CA VAL A 91 -10.73 -17.97 3.89
C VAL A 91 -10.62 -16.48 4.16
N ASP A 92 -11.36 -16.01 5.15
CA ASP A 92 -11.42 -14.58 5.45
C ASP A 92 -10.10 -14.02 5.98
N HIS A 93 -9.92 -12.72 5.81
CA HIS A 93 -8.83 -11.99 6.46
C HIS A 93 -8.93 -12.17 7.98
N ALA A 94 -7.80 -12.29 8.62
CA ALA A 94 -7.76 -12.39 10.06
C ALA A 94 -6.49 -11.75 10.62
N TRP A 95 -6.63 -11.05 11.72
CA TRP A 95 -5.49 -10.56 12.46
C TRP A 95 -4.99 -11.65 13.39
N VAL A 96 -3.69 -11.90 13.36
CA VAL A 96 -3.06 -12.90 14.19
C VAL A 96 -1.96 -12.27 15.03
N ARG A 97 -1.73 -12.82 16.20
CA ARG A 97 -0.66 -12.31 17.06
C ARG A 97 0.70 -12.54 16.38
N ALA A 98 1.55 -11.54 16.47
CA ALA A 98 2.90 -11.58 15.91
C ALA A 98 3.83 -10.84 16.88
N GLY A 99 4.51 -11.58 17.76
CA GLY A 99 5.30 -10.98 18.80
C GLY A 99 4.43 -10.15 19.73
N ASP A 100 4.79 -8.89 19.91
CA ASP A 100 4.02 -7.99 20.77
C ASP A 100 2.89 -7.28 20.04
N GLY A 101 2.74 -7.55 18.78
CA GLY A 101 1.76 -6.87 17.95
C GLY A 101 0.88 -7.84 17.17
N TRP A 102 0.42 -7.37 16.03
CA TRP A 102 -0.56 -8.07 15.22
C TRP A 102 -0.16 -7.99 13.76
N ARG A 103 -0.43 -9.07 13.03
CA ARG A 103 -0.21 -9.10 11.59
C ARG A 103 -1.46 -9.63 10.92
N MET A 104 -1.83 -9.03 9.80
CA MET A 104 -2.98 -9.50 9.06
C MET A 104 -2.60 -10.71 8.21
N ARG A 105 -3.37 -11.77 8.35
CA ARG A 105 -3.35 -12.86 7.39
C ARG A 105 -4.34 -12.52 6.30
N PRO A 106 -3.89 -12.28 5.07
CA PRO A 106 -4.79 -11.90 3.98
C PRO A 106 -5.83 -12.97 3.68
N GLY A 107 -7.01 -12.55 3.30
CA GLY A 107 -8.00 -13.47 2.78
C GLY A 107 -7.51 -14.13 1.51
N HIS A 108 -7.90 -15.36 1.29
CA HIS A 108 -7.40 -16.11 0.14
C HIS A 108 -8.31 -17.29 -0.17
N TRP A 109 -8.10 -17.83 -1.35
CA TRP A 109 -8.77 -19.05 -1.75
C TRP A 109 -7.93 -20.26 -1.36
N GLU A 110 -8.58 -21.24 -0.76
CA GLU A 110 -7.95 -22.50 -0.45
C GLU A 110 -8.65 -23.62 -1.21
N ARG A 111 -7.89 -24.60 -1.64
CA ARG A 111 -8.46 -25.78 -2.28
C ARG A 111 -9.23 -26.59 -1.23
N GLY A 112 -10.47 -26.86 -1.51
CA GLY A 112 -11.35 -27.52 -0.56
C GLY A 112 -11.64 -28.94 -0.87
#